data_31d7d071224da7858d7ba4dd5c77cb6f
#
_entry.id   31d7d071224da7858d7ba4dd5c77cb6f
#
_cell.length_a   1.000
_cell.length_b   1.000
_cell.length_c   1.000
_cell.angle_alpha   90.00
_cell.angle_beta   90.00
_cell.angle_gamma   90.00
#
_symmetry.space_group_name_H-M   'P 1'
#
loop_
_entity.id
_entity.type
_entity.pdbx_description
1 polymer ?
#
loop_
_entity_poly.entity_id
_entity_poly.type
_entity_poly.pdbx_seq_one_letter_code
_entity_poly.pdbx_strand_id
1 'polypeptide(L)'
;MTDALFTIPTPVNEPVLSYAPGSPEKEAVKKALAAAKAAPGDIPMYIGGRKVYTERKSPMHPPHERAHLLGYHAVGDSTHVEAAIAAALAANPAWEAMPWQERAAIFLRAADLLTGPLGEVPAVHEE
;
A
#
# COMPACT_ATOMS: atom_id res chain seq x y z
N MET A 1 -10.60 34.15 8.70
CA MET A 1 -9.14 33.91 8.56
C MET A 1 -8.69 33.24 9.84
N THR A 2 -8.24 32.03 9.78
CA THR A 2 -7.67 31.32 10.95
C THR A 2 -6.18 31.62 10.93
N ASP A 3 -5.70 32.43 11.88
CA ASP A 3 -4.26 32.68 12.08
C ASP A 3 -3.59 31.47 12.75
N ALA A 4 -3.77 30.29 12.16
CA ALA A 4 -3.16 29.06 12.68
C ALA A 4 -1.74 28.92 12.13
N LEU A 5 -0.77 28.85 13.02
CA LEU A 5 0.61 28.47 12.71
C LEU A 5 0.65 26.94 12.56
N PHE A 6 0.88 26.48 11.33
CA PHE A 6 1.04 25.05 11.07
C PHE A 6 2.52 24.66 11.25
N THR A 7 2.78 23.72 12.12
CA THR A 7 4.12 23.14 12.28
C THR A 7 4.16 21.82 11.53
N ILE A 8 5.02 21.75 10.52
CA ILE A 8 5.26 20.50 9.78
C ILE A 8 6.24 19.66 10.60
N PRO A 9 5.92 18.38 10.90
CA PRO A 9 6.85 17.49 11.57
C PRO A 9 8.18 17.37 10.79
N THR A 10 9.31 17.41 11.50
CA THR A 10 10.61 17.16 10.87
C THR A 10 10.67 15.67 10.50
N PRO A 11 10.94 15.33 9.22
CA PRO A 11 11.05 13.94 8.81
C PRO A 11 12.27 13.29 9.48
N VAL A 12 12.07 12.09 10.00
CA VAL A 12 13.12 11.29 10.65
C VAL A 12 13.19 9.95 9.91
N ASN A 13 14.38 9.57 9.47
CA ASN A 13 14.59 8.28 8.83
C ASN A 13 14.53 7.15 9.87
N GLU A 14 14.12 5.96 9.42
CA GLU A 14 14.14 4.76 10.22
C GLU A 14 15.59 4.37 10.62
N PRO A 15 15.77 3.66 11.75
CA PRO A 15 17.07 3.13 12.12
C PRO A 15 17.63 2.20 11.04
N VAL A 16 18.91 2.38 10.69
CA VAL A 16 19.59 1.46 9.78
C VAL A 16 19.94 0.19 10.55
N LEU A 17 19.32 -0.93 10.16
CA LEU A 17 19.53 -2.25 10.78
C LEU A 17 20.66 -3.00 10.05
N SER A 18 21.46 -3.75 10.77
CA SER A 18 22.63 -4.43 10.21
C SER A 18 22.31 -5.77 9.57
N TYR A 19 21.23 -6.42 9.99
CA TYR A 19 20.86 -7.78 9.59
C TYR A 19 22.01 -8.80 9.70
N ALA A 20 22.86 -8.62 10.70
CA ALA A 20 24.01 -9.48 10.95
C ALA A 20 23.59 -10.95 11.20
N PRO A 21 24.47 -11.93 10.96
CA PRO A 21 24.18 -13.32 11.30
C PRO A 21 23.75 -13.48 12.76
N GLY A 22 22.56 -14.09 12.97
CA GLY A 22 22.02 -14.31 14.32
C GLY A 22 21.28 -13.10 14.93
N SER A 23 21.16 -11.97 14.21
CA SER A 23 20.41 -10.82 14.71
C SER A 23 18.89 -11.06 14.69
N PRO A 24 18.13 -10.48 15.64
CA PRO A 24 16.68 -10.61 15.68
C PRO A 24 15.99 -10.12 14.41
N GLU A 25 16.44 -9.00 13.84
CA GLU A 25 15.90 -8.43 12.62
C GLU A 25 16.10 -9.35 11.40
N LYS A 26 17.24 -10.07 11.33
CA LYS A 26 17.49 -11.05 10.26
C LYS A 26 16.55 -12.24 10.36
N GLU A 27 16.35 -12.75 11.57
CA GLU A 27 15.43 -13.88 11.79
C GLU A 27 13.98 -13.47 11.52
N ALA A 28 13.58 -12.24 11.89
CA ALA A 28 12.26 -11.68 11.57
C ALA A 28 12.04 -11.60 10.06
N VAL A 29 13.00 -11.09 9.29
CA VAL A 29 12.91 -11.02 7.82
C VAL A 29 12.80 -12.41 7.19
N LYS A 30 13.58 -13.39 7.65
CA LYS A 30 13.50 -14.77 7.14
C LYS A 30 12.12 -15.39 7.40
N LYS A 31 11.58 -15.19 8.60
CA LYS A 31 10.25 -15.68 8.96
C LYS A 31 9.17 -15.03 8.08
N ALA A 32 9.22 -13.71 7.91
CA ALA A 32 8.29 -12.97 7.08
C ALA A 32 8.38 -13.40 5.60
N LEU A 33 9.59 -13.59 5.07
CA LEU A 33 9.80 -14.09 3.71
C LEU A 33 9.21 -15.49 3.52
N ALA A 34 9.41 -16.39 4.48
CA ALA A 34 8.84 -17.72 4.41
C ALA A 34 7.29 -17.69 4.43
N ALA A 35 6.70 -16.87 5.29
CA ALA A 35 5.26 -16.66 5.34
C ALA A 35 4.71 -16.09 4.04
N ALA A 36 5.33 -15.04 3.49
CA ALA A 36 4.91 -14.43 2.23
C ALA A 36 5.02 -15.40 1.04
N LYS A 37 6.05 -16.24 1.01
CA LYS A 37 6.18 -17.29 -0.03
C LYS A 37 5.11 -18.37 0.07
N ALA A 38 4.63 -18.67 1.27
CA ALA A 38 3.61 -19.70 1.51
C ALA A 38 2.17 -19.22 1.21
N ALA A 39 1.95 -17.92 1.11
CA ALA A 39 0.62 -17.33 0.95
C ALA A 39 0.54 -16.48 -0.35
N PRO A 40 0.28 -17.11 -1.52
CA PRO A 40 0.08 -16.35 -2.76
C PRO A 40 -1.07 -15.36 -2.62
N GLY A 41 -0.81 -14.09 -2.96
CA GLY A 41 -1.79 -13.02 -2.85
C GLY A 41 -2.73 -12.91 -4.05
N ASP A 42 -3.92 -12.37 -3.84
CA ASP A 42 -4.85 -11.97 -4.90
C ASP A 42 -5.06 -10.45 -4.83
N ILE A 43 -4.47 -9.71 -5.78
CA ILE A 43 -4.45 -8.25 -5.77
C ILE A 43 -5.61 -7.72 -6.60
N PRO A 44 -6.62 -7.09 -5.96
CA PRO A 44 -7.73 -6.47 -6.65
C PRO A 44 -7.34 -5.11 -7.23
N MET A 45 -8.17 -4.59 -8.14
CA MET A 45 -8.23 -3.17 -8.42
C MET A 45 -8.95 -2.43 -7.29
N TYR A 46 -8.63 -1.15 -7.09
CA TYR A 46 -9.36 -0.27 -6.19
C TYR A 46 -10.05 0.82 -7.00
N ILE A 47 -11.38 0.78 -7.06
CA ILE A 47 -12.19 1.73 -7.80
C ILE A 47 -13.25 2.30 -6.86
N GLY A 48 -13.26 3.62 -6.69
CA GLY A 48 -14.19 4.29 -5.78
C GLY A 48 -14.12 3.79 -4.33
N GLY A 49 -12.92 3.46 -3.85
CA GLY A 49 -12.70 2.94 -2.49
C GLY A 49 -13.10 1.48 -2.28
N ARG A 50 -13.45 0.75 -3.34
CA ARG A 50 -13.88 -0.66 -3.26
C ARG A 50 -12.88 -1.58 -3.93
N LYS A 51 -12.69 -2.78 -3.36
CA LYS A 51 -11.94 -3.87 -3.98
C LYS A 51 -12.75 -4.44 -5.15
N VAL A 52 -12.16 -4.49 -6.34
CA VAL A 52 -12.78 -5.04 -7.56
C VAL A 52 -11.93 -6.18 -8.07
N TYR A 53 -12.48 -7.38 -8.02
CA TYR A 53 -11.87 -8.59 -8.54
C TYR A 53 -12.44 -8.89 -9.92
N THR A 54 -11.64 -9.50 -10.79
CA THR A 54 -12.05 -9.96 -12.12
C THR A 54 -11.73 -11.43 -12.28
N GLU A 55 -12.46 -12.12 -13.17
CA GLU A 55 -12.13 -13.49 -13.54
C GLU A 55 -10.81 -13.55 -14.32
N ARG A 56 -10.54 -12.51 -15.14
CA ARG A 56 -9.29 -12.38 -15.86
C ARG A 56 -8.20 -11.87 -14.92
N LYS A 57 -7.25 -12.74 -14.60
CA LYS A 57 -6.12 -12.46 -13.72
C LYS A 57 -4.80 -12.73 -14.43
N SER A 58 -3.75 -12.03 -14.04
CA SER A 58 -2.39 -12.27 -14.51
C SER A 58 -1.51 -12.72 -13.35
N PRO A 59 -0.73 -13.78 -13.51
CA PRO A 59 0.16 -14.28 -12.47
C PRO A 59 1.35 -13.33 -12.28
N MET A 60 1.82 -13.26 -11.04
CA MET A 60 3.02 -12.50 -10.66
C MET A 60 4.10 -13.47 -10.19
N HIS A 61 5.29 -13.30 -10.73
CA HIS A 61 6.45 -14.11 -10.39
C HIS A 61 7.63 -13.21 -10.05
N PRO A 62 8.45 -13.55 -9.03
CA PRO A 62 9.67 -12.78 -8.78
C PRO A 62 10.67 -12.98 -9.93
N PRO A 63 11.41 -11.95 -10.34
CA PRO A 63 12.32 -12.04 -11.49
C PRO A 63 13.46 -13.04 -11.30
N HIS A 64 13.88 -13.28 -10.06
CA HIS A 64 14.96 -14.18 -9.69
C HIS A 64 14.51 -15.64 -9.45
N GLU A 65 13.20 -15.90 -9.35
CA GLU A 65 12.65 -17.23 -9.08
C GLU A 65 11.33 -17.42 -9.85
N ARG A 66 11.40 -17.49 -11.17
CA ARG A 66 10.22 -17.51 -12.06
C ARG A 66 9.29 -18.70 -11.87
N ALA A 67 9.76 -19.79 -11.29
CA ALA A 67 8.92 -20.94 -10.96
C ALA A 67 8.01 -20.68 -9.74
N HIS A 68 8.34 -19.67 -8.90
CA HIS A 68 7.56 -19.33 -7.73
C HIS A 68 6.42 -18.38 -8.10
N LEU A 69 5.19 -18.69 -7.70
CA LEU A 69 4.02 -17.85 -7.87
C LEU A 69 3.84 -16.97 -6.63
N LEU A 70 3.96 -15.65 -6.79
CA LEU A 70 3.65 -14.67 -5.74
C LEU A 70 2.15 -14.46 -5.55
N GLY A 71 1.37 -14.68 -6.62
CA GLY A 71 -0.06 -14.47 -6.63
C GLY A 71 -0.57 -13.98 -7.97
N TYR A 72 -1.76 -13.42 -7.95
CA TYR A 72 -2.43 -12.89 -9.13
C TYR A 72 -2.83 -11.44 -8.93
N HIS A 73 -2.84 -10.67 -10.00
CA HIS A 73 -3.50 -9.36 -10.02
C HIS A 73 -4.69 -9.37 -10.97
N ALA A 74 -5.74 -8.64 -10.62
CA ALA A 74 -6.91 -8.46 -11.46
C ALA A 74 -6.56 -7.68 -12.73
N VAL A 75 -7.06 -8.13 -13.89
CA VAL A 75 -6.88 -7.46 -15.18
C VAL A 75 -8.20 -6.82 -15.57
N GLY A 76 -8.23 -5.48 -15.56
CA GLY A 76 -9.39 -4.69 -15.96
C GLY A 76 -9.58 -4.62 -17.48
N ASP A 77 -10.74 -4.11 -17.87
CA ASP A 77 -11.13 -3.77 -19.22
C ASP A 77 -11.62 -2.31 -19.30
N SER A 78 -12.18 -1.90 -20.45
CA SER A 78 -12.70 -0.54 -20.64
C SER A 78 -13.77 -0.14 -19.64
N THR A 79 -14.61 -1.06 -19.21
CA THR A 79 -15.69 -0.76 -18.25
C THR A 79 -15.14 -0.40 -16.87
N HIS A 80 -14.06 -1.05 -16.48
CA HIS A 80 -13.34 -0.73 -15.23
C HIS A 80 -12.64 0.63 -15.30
N VAL A 81 -12.07 0.97 -16.48
CA VAL A 81 -11.47 2.29 -16.70
C VAL A 81 -12.53 3.39 -16.62
N GLU A 82 -13.67 3.20 -17.29
CA GLU A 82 -14.79 4.15 -17.24
C GLU A 82 -15.32 4.33 -15.81
N ALA A 83 -15.47 3.24 -15.05
CA ALA A 83 -15.87 3.30 -13.66
C ALA A 83 -14.85 4.03 -12.77
N ALA A 84 -13.56 3.86 -13.02
CA ALA A 84 -12.49 4.56 -12.30
C ALA A 84 -12.52 6.07 -12.60
N ILE A 85 -12.70 6.45 -13.86
CA ILE A 85 -12.85 7.86 -14.27
C ILE A 85 -14.08 8.48 -13.61
N ALA A 86 -15.23 7.80 -13.66
CA ALA A 86 -16.46 8.28 -13.04
C ALA A 86 -16.30 8.48 -11.53
N ALA A 87 -15.65 7.53 -10.84
CA ALA A 87 -15.37 7.64 -9.41
C ALA A 87 -14.45 8.81 -9.07
N ALA A 88 -13.40 9.03 -9.89
CA ALA A 88 -12.48 10.15 -9.71
C ALA A 88 -13.17 11.51 -9.92
N LEU A 89 -13.98 11.63 -10.97
CA LEU A 89 -14.76 12.85 -11.24
C LEU A 89 -15.79 13.13 -10.15
N ALA A 90 -16.43 12.10 -9.61
CA ALA A 90 -17.37 12.25 -8.50
C ALA A 90 -16.69 12.72 -7.19
N ALA A 91 -15.44 12.32 -6.95
CA ALA A 91 -14.67 12.72 -5.78
C ALA A 91 -14.08 14.14 -5.90
N ASN A 92 -13.85 14.62 -7.12
CA ASN A 92 -13.11 15.86 -7.39
C ASN A 92 -13.69 17.11 -6.69
N PRO A 93 -15.02 17.39 -6.70
CA PRO A 93 -15.54 18.61 -6.07
C PRO A 93 -15.27 18.68 -4.56
N ALA A 94 -15.39 17.55 -3.86
CA ALA A 94 -15.11 17.49 -2.42
C ALA A 94 -13.61 17.66 -2.14
N TRP A 95 -12.76 17.06 -2.96
CA TRP A 95 -11.31 17.21 -2.87
C TRP A 95 -10.85 18.62 -3.15
N GLU A 96 -11.41 19.29 -4.16
CA GLU A 96 -11.09 20.67 -4.52
C GLU A 96 -11.50 21.65 -3.42
N ALA A 97 -12.69 21.44 -2.82
CA ALA A 97 -13.20 22.28 -1.74
C ALA A 97 -12.49 22.06 -0.39
N MET A 98 -11.79 20.92 -0.23
CA MET A 98 -11.08 20.59 1.01
C MET A 98 -9.92 21.56 1.26
N PRO A 99 -9.79 22.15 2.46
CA PRO A 99 -8.66 23.00 2.82
C PRO A 99 -7.32 22.27 2.58
N TRP A 100 -6.31 23.00 2.10
CA TRP A 100 -5.02 22.39 1.75
C TRP A 100 -4.35 21.68 2.95
N GLN A 101 -4.58 22.16 4.18
CA GLN A 101 -4.06 21.57 5.42
C GLN A 101 -4.62 20.17 5.63
N GLU A 102 -5.91 19.98 5.37
CA GLU A 102 -6.57 18.68 5.50
C GLU A 102 -6.07 17.71 4.42
N ARG A 103 -5.87 18.20 3.19
CA ARG A 103 -5.26 17.40 2.12
C ARG A 103 -3.83 17.00 2.47
N ALA A 104 -3.02 17.91 3.01
CA ALA A 104 -1.66 17.62 3.46
C ALA A 104 -1.63 16.60 4.62
N ALA A 105 -2.58 16.69 5.55
CA ALA A 105 -2.70 15.78 6.68
C ALA A 105 -2.91 14.32 6.24
N ILE A 106 -3.61 14.08 5.13
CA ILE A 106 -3.80 12.74 4.57
C ILE A 106 -2.45 12.13 4.16
N PHE A 107 -1.56 12.91 3.53
CA PHE A 107 -0.24 12.43 3.12
C PHE A 107 0.69 12.21 4.32
N LEU A 108 0.63 13.09 5.34
CA LEU A 108 1.38 12.88 6.58
C LEU A 108 0.91 11.59 7.28
N ARG A 109 -0.40 11.37 7.35
CA ARG A 109 -0.94 10.12 7.90
C ARG A 109 -0.50 8.89 7.10
N ALA A 110 -0.44 8.98 5.78
CA ALA A 110 0.07 7.89 4.94
C ALA A 110 1.55 7.61 5.22
N ALA A 111 2.36 8.65 5.42
CA ALA A 111 3.76 8.50 5.81
C ALA A 111 3.90 7.79 7.17
N ASP A 112 3.13 8.20 8.18
CA ASP A 112 3.12 7.56 9.50
C ASP A 112 2.75 6.07 9.41
N LEU A 113 1.79 5.71 8.57
CA LEU A 113 1.38 4.32 8.37
C LEU A 113 2.47 3.49 7.67
N LEU A 114 3.18 4.08 6.71
CA LEU A 114 4.26 3.40 5.99
C LEU A 114 5.51 3.18 6.85
N THR A 115 5.82 4.13 7.73
CA THR A 115 6.99 4.05 8.65
C THR A 115 6.67 3.35 9.97
N GLY A 116 5.39 3.18 10.30
CA GLY A 116 4.90 2.53 11.50
C GLY A 116 4.37 1.10 11.23
N PRO A 117 3.09 0.81 11.54
CA PRO A 117 2.54 -0.55 11.50
C PRO A 117 2.56 -1.24 10.13
N LEU A 118 2.60 -0.48 9.01
CA LEU A 118 2.72 -1.03 7.67
C LEU A 118 4.18 -1.20 7.22
N GLY A 119 5.12 -0.50 7.84
CA GLY A 119 6.55 -0.63 7.58
C GLY A 119 7.19 -1.79 8.33
N GLU A 120 6.62 -2.20 9.44
CA GLU A 120 6.88 -3.51 10.02
C GLU A 120 6.27 -4.53 9.06
N VAL A 121 7.08 -5.43 8.51
CA VAL A 121 6.68 -6.46 7.53
C VAL A 121 5.27 -6.96 7.87
N PRO A 122 4.26 -6.70 7.03
CA PRO A 122 2.90 -6.97 7.43
C PRO A 122 2.76 -8.45 7.71
N ALA A 123 2.43 -8.77 8.95
CA ALA A 123 1.75 -10.01 9.22
C ALA A 123 0.53 -10.01 8.31
N VAL A 124 0.43 -11.00 7.43
CA VAL A 124 -0.73 -11.19 6.55
C VAL A 124 -1.95 -11.20 7.47
N HIS A 125 -2.66 -10.09 7.55
CA HIS A 125 -3.92 -10.03 8.27
C HIS A 125 -4.95 -10.71 7.38
N GLU A 126 -5.25 -11.94 7.72
CA GLU A 126 -6.50 -12.58 7.35
C GLU A 126 -7.63 -11.81 8.07
N GLU A 127 -8.42 -11.05 7.29
CA GLU A 127 -9.84 -10.81 7.52
C GLU A 127 -10.53 -10.58 6.17
#